data_727ba9d12402f15eff49502ebf22567b
#
_entry.id   727ba9d12402f15eff49502ebf22567b
#
_cell.length_a   1.000
_cell.length_b   1.000
_cell.length_c   1.000
_cell.angle_alpha   90.00
_cell.angle_beta   90.00
_cell.angle_gamma   90.00
#
_symmetry.space_group_name_H-M   'P 1'
#
loop_
_entity.id
_entity.type
_entity.pdbx_description
1 polymer ?
#
loop_
_entity_poly.entity_id
_entity_poly.type
_entity_poly.pdbx_seq_one_letter_code
_entity_poly.pdbx_strand_id
1 'polypeptide(L)'
;MTNTHTFYKKKLWLLVSITVLIKIVLSFFVELGNDEVYYYTYAVQPDWNHFDHPPMVGWMIRLTTLNLYWVSELSMRIGAIIGSALATVVIFETGILLKNAKAGFIAALLYSFSIYTSIIAGLFVLPDSPQLLFFTLSIYCMVKWVSKPFTFKFDDWILLGLFIGLATLSKVHGLFLWAGLGAFILFHQIESLKQRNVYIAFLVTVICILPIVFWNFQNDFITYTFHSKRVTHTGISLDSFLQQVLGEFIYQNPLVYIACLIALINTRKVKLIAHNKAAINLLLWLSLPLIFTFWLLSLFNPTLPHWTGPGFIALFLIAGVYWARFNKVVPLLIEWAGWLLGALILGFLTLTYIFPTQLGSAKIENLGEYNPINDITGWHHFSKEFEKLVIQDRKLNTMSL
;
A
#
# COMPACT_ATOMS: atom_id res chain seq x y z
N MET A 1 -25.01 -19.84 -13.12
CA MET A 1 -24.04 -18.74 -12.84
C MET A 1 -24.30 -18.01 -11.52
N THR A 2 -25.53 -17.80 -11.10
CA THR A 2 -25.91 -17.11 -9.85
C THR A 2 -25.36 -17.75 -8.57
N ASN A 3 -25.31 -19.08 -8.49
CA ASN A 3 -24.86 -19.79 -7.28
C ASN A 3 -23.34 -19.62 -7.00
N THR A 4 -22.50 -19.64 -8.04
CA THR A 4 -21.03 -19.50 -7.92
C THR A 4 -20.63 -18.09 -7.52
N HIS A 5 -21.28 -17.05 -8.05
CA HIS A 5 -21.03 -15.67 -7.69
C HIS A 5 -21.34 -15.41 -6.21
N THR A 6 -22.54 -15.84 -5.78
CA THR A 6 -22.99 -15.71 -4.38
C THR A 6 -22.05 -16.45 -3.42
N PHE A 7 -21.57 -17.63 -3.79
CA PHE A 7 -20.61 -18.40 -3.00
C PHE A 7 -19.31 -17.63 -2.74
N TYR A 8 -18.66 -17.10 -3.79
CA TYR A 8 -17.42 -16.35 -3.62
C TYR A 8 -17.63 -14.99 -2.96
N LYS A 9 -18.77 -14.35 -3.16
CA LYS A 9 -19.13 -13.11 -2.46
C LYS A 9 -19.27 -13.34 -0.94
N LYS A 10 -19.88 -14.44 -0.50
CA LYS A 10 -19.92 -14.81 0.93
C LYS A 10 -18.51 -15.03 1.49
N LYS A 11 -17.65 -15.71 0.75
CA LYS A 11 -16.24 -15.93 1.14
C LYS A 11 -15.44 -14.62 1.21
N LEU A 12 -15.69 -13.67 0.30
CA LEU A 12 -15.10 -12.35 0.35
C LEU A 12 -15.47 -11.62 1.66
N TRP A 13 -16.74 -11.59 2.01
CA TRP A 13 -17.16 -10.91 3.25
C TRP A 13 -16.58 -11.57 4.49
N LEU A 14 -16.47 -12.89 4.50
CA LEU A 14 -15.80 -13.62 5.58
C LEU A 14 -14.30 -13.22 5.64
N LEU A 15 -13.61 -13.15 4.51
CA LEU A 15 -12.21 -12.70 4.44
C LEU A 15 -12.05 -11.28 4.98
N VAL A 16 -12.88 -10.34 4.51
CA VAL A 16 -12.86 -8.95 4.95
C VAL A 16 -13.12 -8.86 6.45
N SER A 17 -14.13 -9.56 6.97
CA SER A 17 -14.46 -9.54 8.41
C SER A 17 -13.30 -10.08 9.25
N ILE A 18 -12.70 -11.21 8.86
CA ILE A 18 -11.56 -11.81 9.58
C ILE A 18 -10.36 -10.87 9.55
N THR A 19 -10.00 -10.32 8.39
CA THR A 19 -8.82 -9.44 8.28
C THR A 19 -9.01 -8.13 9.02
N VAL A 20 -10.20 -7.53 9.00
CA VAL A 20 -10.53 -6.34 9.81
C VAL A 20 -10.44 -6.65 11.30
N LEU A 21 -11.03 -7.78 11.75
CA LEU A 21 -10.98 -8.17 13.16
C LEU A 21 -9.53 -8.37 13.64
N ILE A 22 -8.71 -9.09 12.85
CA ILE A 22 -7.29 -9.29 13.18
C ILE A 22 -6.58 -7.95 13.32
N LYS A 23 -6.78 -7.02 12.40
CA LYS A 23 -6.15 -5.68 12.43
C LYS A 23 -6.59 -4.84 13.62
N ILE A 24 -7.87 -4.88 13.97
CA ILE A 24 -8.39 -4.23 15.18
C ILE A 24 -7.72 -4.82 16.42
N VAL A 25 -7.66 -6.15 16.52
CA VAL A 25 -6.99 -6.82 17.64
C VAL A 25 -5.50 -6.43 17.71
N LEU A 26 -4.79 -6.49 16.58
CA LEU A 26 -3.38 -6.09 16.53
C LEU A 26 -3.16 -4.63 16.96
N SER A 27 -4.11 -3.74 16.67
CA SER A 27 -4.00 -2.34 17.09
C SER A 27 -4.01 -2.14 18.62
N PHE A 28 -4.45 -3.13 19.41
CA PHE A 28 -4.36 -3.09 20.86
C PHE A 28 -3.07 -3.68 21.43
N PHE A 29 -2.36 -4.49 20.63
CA PHE A 29 -1.12 -5.13 21.07
C PHE A 29 0.14 -4.44 20.54
N VAL A 30 0.04 -3.75 19.41
CA VAL A 30 1.19 -3.10 18.75
C VAL A 30 1.10 -1.61 18.97
N GLU A 31 2.08 -1.04 19.68
CA GLU A 31 2.19 0.41 19.90
C GLU A 31 2.49 1.12 18.56
N LEU A 32 2.37 2.45 18.54
CA LEU A 32 2.66 3.23 17.33
C LEU A 32 4.16 3.19 17.03
N GLY A 33 4.48 2.85 15.79
CA GLY A 33 5.85 2.92 15.30
C GLY A 33 6.32 4.36 15.05
N ASN A 34 7.64 4.56 14.95
CA ASN A 34 8.25 5.87 14.73
C ASN A 34 7.66 6.60 13.53
N ASP A 35 7.45 5.90 12.42
CA ASP A 35 6.84 6.47 11.21
C ASP A 35 5.39 6.89 11.46
N GLU A 36 4.59 6.10 12.22
CA GLU A 36 3.21 6.46 12.53
C GLU A 36 3.15 7.74 13.41
N VAL A 37 4.06 7.85 14.38
CA VAL A 37 4.20 9.05 15.22
C VAL A 37 4.68 10.24 14.40
N TYR A 38 5.60 10.03 13.46
CA TYR A 38 6.03 11.07 12.54
C TYR A 38 4.86 11.59 11.69
N TYR A 39 4.05 10.72 11.10
CA TYR A 39 2.86 11.16 10.33
C TYR A 39 1.73 11.71 11.21
N TYR A 40 1.71 11.40 12.50
CA TYR A 40 0.82 12.09 13.43
C TYR A 40 1.14 13.59 13.50
N THR A 41 2.40 13.99 13.36
CA THR A 41 2.76 15.42 13.31
C THR A 41 2.10 16.15 12.13
N TYR A 42 1.85 15.48 10.99
CA TYR A 42 1.09 16.03 9.85
C TYR A 42 -0.37 16.30 10.21
N ALA A 43 -0.93 15.51 11.10
CA ALA A 43 -2.27 15.75 11.60
C ALA A 43 -2.30 16.87 12.64
N VAL A 44 -1.26 17.03 13.46
CA VAL A 44 -1.13 18.14 14.44
C VAL A 44 -0.97 19.47 13.72
N GLN A 45 -0.13 19.50 12.69
CA GLN A 45 0.16 20.69 11.87
C GLN A 45 -0.25 20.44 10.42
N PRO A 46 -1.57 20.49 10.13
CA PRO A 46 -2.06 20.19 8.78
C PRO A 46 -1.64 21.28 7.80
N ASP A 47 -1.13 20.84 6.65
CA ASP A 47 -0.75 21.72 5.55
C ASP A 47 -1.13 21.07 4.21
N TRP A 48 -0.90 21.78 3.10
CA TRP A 48 -1.16 21.31 1.74
C TRP A 48 -0.10 20.36 1.19
N ASN A 49 1.06 20.33 1.82
CA ASN A 49 2.14 19.37 1.62
C ASN A 49 3.05 19.40 2.85
N HIS A 50 3.97 18.47 2.96
CA HIS A 50 4.97 18.42 4.01
C HIS A 50 6.35 18.17 3.41
N PHE A 51 7.37 18.15 4.28
CA PHE A 51 8.76 18.07 3.90
C PHE A 51 9.06 16.93 2.90
N ASP A 52 8.57 15.72 3.16
CA ASP A 52 8.93 14.52 2.39
C ASP A 52 7.71 13.79 1.79
N HIS A 53 6.48 14.08 2.25
CA HIS A 53 5.28 13.42 1.75
C HIS A 53 4.07 14.38 1.60
N PRO A 54 3.14 14.06 0.67
CA PRO A 54 1.87 14.76 0.53
C PRO A 54 0.95 14.61 1.76
N PRO A 55 -0.10 15.44 1.89
CA PRO A 55 -0.83 15.66 3.14
C PRO A 55 -1.84 14.57 3.50
N MET A 56 -2.20 13.65 2.61
CA MET A 56 -3.36 12.78 2.75
C MET A 56 -3.32 11.91 4.02
N VAL A 57 -2.14 11.45 4.44
CA VAL A 57 -2.00 10.65 5.67
C VAL A 57 -2.38 11.48 6.90
N GLY A 58 -1.93 12.72 6.99
CA GLY A 58 -2.32 13.64 8.07
C GLY A 58 -3.82 13.94 8.09
N TRP A 59 -4.42 14.19 6.92
CA TRP A 59 -5.86 14.39 6.81
C TRP A 59 -6.66 13.15 7.20
N MET A 60 -6.19 11.96 6.81
CA MET A 60 -6.80 10.70 7.22
C MET A 60 -6.76 10.51 8.75
N ILE A 61 -5.62 10.79 9.39
CA ILE A 61 -5.49 10.74 10.85
C ILE A 61 -6.45 11.71 11.51
N ARG A 62 -6.53 12.98 11.05
CA ARG A 62 -7.50 13.94 11.60
C ARG A 62 -8.94 13.46 11.50
N LEU A 63 -9.30 12.89 10.37
CA LEU A 63 -10.66 12.36 10.16
C LEU A 63 -10.97 11.24 11.16
N THR A 64 -10.08 10.27 11.30
CA THR A 64 -10.33 9.07 12.12
C THR A 64 -10.16 9.30 13.61
N THR A 65 -9.38 10.30 14.01
CA THR A 65 -9.23 10.75 15.40
C THR A 65 -10.23 11.84 15.80
N LEU A 66 -11.22 12.13 14.96
CA LEU A 66 -12.20 13.21 15.17
C LEU A 66 -11.52 14.56 15.46
N ASN A 67 -10.61 14.96 14.57
CA ASN A 67 -9.82 16.18 14.70
C ASN A 67 -8.94 16.20 15.96
N LEU A 68 -8.28 15.06 16.26
CA LEU A 68 -7.38 14.83 17.38
C LEU A 68 -8.09 14.81 18.77
N TYR A 69 -9.43 14.72 18.79
CA TYR A 69 -10.18 14.58 20.03
C TYR A 69 -10.05 13.17 20.63
N TRP A 70 -9.97 12.15 19.79
CA TRP A 70 -9.80 10.75 20.18
C TRP A 70 -8.51 10.20 19.54
N VAL A 71 -7.40 10.26 20.28
CA VAL A 71 -6.10 9.76 19.84
C VAL A 71 -5.79 8.45 20.57
N SER A 72 -5.64 7.38 19.81
CA SER A 72 -5.20 6.07 20.28
C SER A 72 -4.62 5.30 19.09
N GLU A 73 -3.92 4.21 19.33
CA GLU A 73 -3.39 3.33 18.28
C GLU A 73 -4.49 2.91 17.30
N LEU A 74 -5.66 2.53 17.84
CA LEU A 74 -6.79 2.11 17.02
C LEU A 74 -7.35 3.27 16.18
N SER A 75 -7.62 4.43 16.80
CA SER A 75 -8.24 5.55 16.08
C SER A 75 -7.35 6.08 14.97
N MET A 76 -6.05 6.10 15.16
CA MET A 76 -5.09 6.47 14.11
C MET A 76 -5.11 5.47 12.95
N ARG A 77 -5.22 4.16 13.25
CA ARG A 77 -5.18 3.06 12.27
C ARG A 77 -6.50 2.77 11.58
N ILE A 78 -7.64 3.26 12.09
CA ILE A 78 -8.97 2.99 11.50
C ILE A 78 -9.00 3.32 9.99
N GLY A 79 -8.38 4.42 9.56
CA GLY A 79 -8.34 4.82 8.16
C GLY A 79 -7.65 3.80 7.27
N ALA A 80 -6.51 3.27 7.71
CA ALA A 80 -5.77 2.22 7.03
C ALA A 80 -6.59 0.91 6.97
N ILE A 81 -7.20 0.52 8.08
CA ILE A 81 -8.01 -0.70 8.19
C ILE A 81 -9.21 -0.64 7.24
N ILE A 82 -9.98 0.47 7.26
CA ILE A 82 -11.14 0.66 6.36
C ILE A 82 -10.68 0.74 4.91
N GLY A 83 -9.61 1.50 4.62
CA GLY A 83 -9.05 1.62 3.27
C GLY A 83 -8.65 0.27 2.69
N SER A 84 -7.97 -0.55 3.47
CA SER A 84 -7.57 -1.91 3.07
C SER A 84 -8.78 -2.84 2.86
N ALA A 85 -9.81 -2.75 3.71
CA ALA A 85 -11.04 -3.53 3.55
C ALA A 85 -11.77 -3.16 2.25
N LEU A 86 -11.92 -1.86 1.97
CA LEU A 86 -12.53 -1.38 0.73
C LEU A 86 -11.71 -1.78 -0.49
N ALA A 87 -10.38 -1.65 -0.45
CA ALA A 87 -9.50 -2.07 -1.53
C ALA A 87 -9.65 -3.57 -1.81
N THR A 88 -9.79 -4.42 -0.78
CA THR A 88 -10.04 -5.87 -0.93
C THR A 88 -11.33 -6.13 -1.72
N VAL A 89 -12.41 -5.38 -1.43
CA VAL A 89 -13.68 -5.48 -2.16
C VAL A 89 -13.52 -5.02 -3.62
N VAL A 90 -12.83 -3.90 -3.84
CA VAL A 90 -12.60 -3.35 -5.19
C VAL A 90 -11.75 -4.31 -6.04
N ILE A 91 -10.74 -4.96 -5.45
CA ILE A 91 -9.95 -6.01 -6.12
C ILE A 91 -10.81 -7.19 -6.54
N PHE A 92 -11.71 -7.63 -5.67
CA PHE A 92 -12.67 -8.69 -6.00
C PHE A 92 -13.54 -8.32 -7.21
N GLU A 93 -14.13 -7.13 -7.21
CA GLU A 93 -14.96 -6.63 -8.31
C GLU A 93 -14.14 -6.48 -9.62
N THR A 94 -12.90 -6.01 -9.50
CA THR A 94 -11.97 -5.92 -10.65
C THR A 94 -11.68 -7.30 -11.24
N GLY A 95 -11.45 -8.29 -10.40
CA GLY A 95 -11.23 -9.67 -10.84
C GLY A 95 -12.46 -10.29 -11.53
N ILE A 96 -13.69 -9.88 -11.14
CA ILE A 96 -14.92 -10.26 -11.84
C ILE A 96 -14.95 -9.67 -13.27
N LEU A 97 -14.57 -8.40 -13.43
CA LEU A 97 -14.46 -7.76 -14.74
C LEU A 97 -13.45 -8.48 -15.64
N LEU A 98 -12.34 -8.95 -15.07
CA LEU A 98 -11.28 -9.65 -15.81
C LEU A 98 -11.67 -11.08 -16.20
N LYS A 99 -12.42 -11.79 -15.34
CA LYS A 99 -12.77 -13.19 -15.60
C LYS A 99 -14.06 -13.64 -14.88
N ASN A 100 -14.06 -13.76 -13.55
CA ASN A 100 -15.20 -14.24 -12.76
C ASN A 100 -14.96 -14.02 -11.25
N ALA A 101 -15.98 -14.33 -10.44
CA ALA A 101 -15.95 -14.19 -9.00
C ALA A 101 -14.83 -15.00 -8.31
N LYS A 102 -14.45 -16.15 -8.86
CA LYS A 102 -13.31 -16.94 -8.36
C LYS A 102 -11.98 -16.20 -8.55
N ALA A 103 -11.77 -15.60 -9.73
CA ALA A 103 -10.58 -14.80 -10.01
C ALA A 103 -10.49 -13.59 -9.08
N GLY A 104 -11.63 -12.91 -8.86
CA GLY A 104 -11.72 -11.81 -7.91
C GLY A 104 -11.38 -12.25 -6.47
N PHE A 105 -11.93 -13.38 -6.03
CA PHE A 105 -11.67 -13.90 -4.68
C PHE A 105 -10.20 -14.30 -4.50
N ILE A 106 -9.58 -14.94 -5.48
CA ILE A 106 -8.16 -15.31 -5.41
C ILE A 106 -7.28 -14.05 -5.41
N ALA A 107 -7.59 -13.03 -6.20
CA ALA A 107 -6.87 -11.76 -6.16
C ALA A 107 -7.02 -11.06 -4.79
N ALA A 108 -8.23 -11.10 -4.20
CA ALA A 108 -8.49 -10.58 -2.86
C ALA A 108 -7.70 -11.33 -1.77
N LEU A 109 -7.54 -12.65 -1.89
CA LEU A 109 -6.69 -13.45 -0.99
C LEU A 109 -5.21 -13.04 -1.11
N LEU A 110 -4.68 -12.92 -2.33
CA LEU A 110 -3.30 -12.50 -2.56
C LEU A 110 -3.03 -11.11 -1.98
N TYR A 111 -3.96 -10.17 -2.18
CA TYR A 111 -3.91 -8.85 -1.56
C TYR A 111 -3.92 -8.94 -0.03
N SER A 112 -4.81 -9.75 0.56
CA SER A 112 -4.92 -9.87 2.01
C SER A 112 -3.77 -10.65 2.66
N PHE A 113 -3.04 -11.47 1.90
CA PHE A 113 -1.91 -12.28 2.39
C PHE A 113 -0.54 -11.66 2.09
N SER A 114 -0.45 -10.61 1.29
CA SER A 114 0.76 -9.80 1.16
C SER A 114 0.99 -9.02 2.46
N ILE A 115 2.21 -9.07 3.00
CA ILE A 115 2.59 -8.33 4.21
C ILE A 115 2.48 -6.83 3.95
N TYR A 116 2.88 -6.37 2.75
CA TYR A 116 2.80 -4.97 2.39
C TYR A 116 1.37 -4.44 2.45
N THR A 117 0.41 -5.09 1.78
CA THR A 117 -0.96 -4.58 1.71
C THR A 117 -1.79 -4.89 2.95
N SER A 118 -1.42 -5.92 3.73
CA SER A 118 -2.17 -6.27 4.94
C SER A 118 -1.65 -5.60 6.21
N ILE A 119 -0.33 -5.47 6.35
CA ILE A 119 0.30 -4.92 7.56
C ILE A 119 0.84 -3.51 7.30
N ILE A 120 1.79 -3.35 6.36
CA ILE A 120 2.47 -2.06 6.17
C ILE A 120 1.49 -0.95 5.78
N ALA A 121 0.67 -1.17 4.77
CA ALA A 121 -0.28 -0.17 4.29
C ALA A 121 -1.73 -0.43 4.75
N GLY A 122 -2.02 -1.60 5.30
CA GLY A 122 -3.37 -1.98 5.67
C GLY A 122 -3.66 -1.99 7.18
N LEU A 123 -2.62 -1.88 8.02
CA LEU A 123 -2.72 -1.75 9.48
C LEU A 123 -2.04 -0.47 9.93
N PHE A 124 -0.74 -0.29 9.63
CA PHE A 124 -0.01 0.92 10.01
C PHE A 124 -0.52 2.15 9.25
N VAL A 125 -0.45 3.31 9.90
CA VAL A 125 -0.90 4.57 9.31
C VAL A 125 0.27 5.28 8.65
N LEU A 126 0.47 4.99 7.37
CA LEU A 126 1.55 5.49 6.53
C LEU A 126 0.96 6.18 5.28
N PRO A 127 1.73 6.95 4.50
CA PRO A 127 1.27 7.49 3.21
C PRO A 127 0.78 6.40 2.24
N ASP A 128 1.30 5.18 2.36
CA ASP A 128 0.87 4.00 1.62
C ASP A 128 -0.59 3.62 1.91
N SER A 129 -1.10 3.89 3.11
CA SER A 129 -2.43 3.46 3.54
C SER A 129 -3.56 4.10 2.72
N PRO A 130 -3.68 5.43 2.63
CA PRO A 130 -4.65 6.05 1.74
C PRO A 130 -4.30 5.82 0.27
N GLN A 131 -3.00 5.74 -0.09
CA GLN A 131 -2.58 5.50 -1.46
C GLN A 131 -3.14 4.19 -2.02
N LEU A 132 -3.04 3.07 -1.28
CA LEU A 132 -3.49 1.77 -1.76
C LEU A 132 -4.96 1.76 -2.15
N LEU A 133 -5.82 2.42 -1.38
CA LEU A 133 -7.24 2.51 -1.69
C LEU A 133 -7.45 3.23 -3.03
N PHE A 134 -6.90 4.43 -3.19
CA PHE A 134 -7.12 5.24 -4.39
C PHE A 134 -6.39 4.67 -5.61
N PHE A 135 -5.24 4.04 -5.42
CA PHE A 135 -4.53 3.31 -6.48
C PHE A 135 -5.36 2.12 -6.99
N THR A 136 -5.97 1.36 -6.08
CA THR A 136 -6.84 0.23 -6.42
C THR A 136 -8.12 0.68 -7.13
N LEU A 137 -8.75 1.78 -6.66
CA LEU A 137 -9.92 2.38 -7.32
C LEU A 137 -9.58 2.87 -8.73
N SER A 138 -8.41 3.47 -8.93
CA SER A 138 -7.93 3.89 -10.24
C SER A 138 -7.77 2.70 -11.20
N ILE A 139 -7.14 1.61 -10.73
CA ILE A 139 -7.03 0.36 -11.50
C ILE A 139 -8.41 -0.18 -11.88
N TYR A 140 -9.36 -0.18 -10.95
CA TYR A 140 -10.74 -0.62 -11.23
C TYR A 140 -11.39 0.21 -12.34
N CYS A 141 -11.29 1.54 -12.29
CA CYS A 141 -11.84 2.42 -13.32
C CYS A 141 -11.18 2.15 -14.67
N MET A 142 -9.84 2.03 -14.72
CA MET A 142 -9.13 1.74 -15.97
C MET A 142 -9.49 0.36 -16.54
N VAL A 143 -9.60 -0.68 -15.70
CA VAL A 143 -10.04 -2.02 -16.14
C VAL A 143 -11.50 -2.00 -16.60
N LYS A 144 -12.38 -1.26 -15.92
CA LYS A 144 -13.78 -1.06 -16.33
C LYS A 144 -13.84 -0.38 -17.71
N TRP A 145 -13.07 0.68 -17.92
CA TRP A 145 -12.99 1.37 -19.20
C TRP A 145 -12.59 0.42 -20.34
N VAL A 146 -11.49 -0.32 -20.17
CA VAL A 146 -11.00 -1.24 -21.21
C VAL A 146 -11.92 -2.44 -21.41
N SER A 147 -12.53 -2.97 -20.34
CA SER A 147 -13.37 -4.19 -20.42
C SER A 147 -14.81 -3.93 -20.83
N LYS A 148 -15.33 -2.74 -20.52
CA LYS A 148 -16.73 -2.36 -20.78
C LYS A 148 -16.84 -0.90 -21.23
N PRO A 149 -16.25 -0.51 -22.37
CA PRO A 149 -16.14 0.88 -22.80
C PRO A 149 -17.50 1.58 -22.96
N PHE A 150 -18.53 0.87 -23.42
CA PHE A 150 -19.87 1.42 -23.60
C PHE A 150 -20.59 1.77 -22.30
N THR A 151 -20.17 1.22 -21.16
CA THR A 151 -20.72 1.53 -19.84
C THR A 151 -19.89 2.55 -19.08
N PHE A 152 -18.75 2.96 -19.61
CA PHE A 152 -17.86 3.93 -19.00
C PHE A 152 -18.32 5.34 -19.40
N LYS A 153 -18.91 6.04 -18.43
CA LYS A 153 -19.55 7.34 -18.63
C LYS A 153 -18.60 8.52 -18.35
N PHE A 154 -19.06 9.73 -18.59
CA PHE A 154 -18.34 10.95 -18.28
C PHE A 154 -17.93 11.03 -16.79
N ASP A 155 -18.84 10.70 -15.88
CA ASP A 155 -18.58 10.70 -14.44
C ASP A 155 -17.48 9.70 -14.03
N ASP A 156 -17.39 8.55 -14.72
CA ASP A 156 -16.32 7.58 -14.49
C ASP A 156 -14.93 8.16 -14.84
N TRP A 157 -14.84 9.06 -15.82
CA TRP A 157 -13.59 9.75 -16.16
C TRP A 157 -13.20 10.77 -15.10
N ILE A 158 -14.18 11.53 -14.57
CA ILE A 158 -13.96 12.43 -13.44
C ILE A 158 -13.46 11.64 -12.23
N LEU A 159 -14.13 10.53 -11.89
CA LEU A 159 -13.72 9.65 -10.79
C LEU A 159 -12.33 9.07 -10.99
N LEU A 160 -11.96 8.65 -12.21
CA LEU A 160 -10.62 8.19 -12.53
C LEU A 160 -9.57 9.27 -12.23
N GLY A 161 -9.79 10.50 -12.74
CA GLY A 161 -8.90 11.63 -12.49
C GLY A 161 -8.79 11.96 -10.99
N LEU A 162 -9.90 11.94 -10.28
CA LEU A 162 -9.98 12.19 -8.84
C LEU A 162 -9.20 11.10 -8.07
N PHE A 163 -9.41 9.82 -8.37
CA PHE A 163 -8.72 8.73 -7.65
C PHE A 163 -7.21 8.76 -7.90
N ILE A 164 -6.75 9.06 -9.13
CA ILE A 164 -5.31 9.23 -9.39
C ILE A 164 -4.77 10.45 -8.64
N GLY A 165 -5.52 11.56 -8.61
CA GLY A 165 -5.19 12.76 -7.85
C GLY A 165 -5.05 12.45 -6.34
N LEU A 166 -6.02 11.76 -5.76
CA LEU A 166 -6.00 11.37 -4.35
C LEU A 166 -4.89 10.34 -4.04
N ALA A 167 -4.59 9.42 -4.96
CA ALA A 167 -3.44 8.53 -4.84
C ALA A 167 -2.13 9.31 -4.83
N THR A 168 -2.02 10.37 -5.64
CA THR A 168 -0.82 11.23 -5.69
C THR A 168 -0.73 12.13 -4.46
N LEU A 169 -1.85 12.66 -3.96
CA LEU A 169 -1.94 13.39 -2.69
C LEU A 169 -1.59 12.51 -1.48
N SER A 170 -1.67 11.19 -1.63
CA SER A 170 -1.24 10.24 -0.60
C SER A 170 0.27 9.98 -0.70
N LYS A 171 0.76 9.68 -1.89
CA LYS A 171 2.18 9.42 -2.16
C LYS A 171 2.47 9.66 -3.64
N VAL A 172 3.59 10.25 -3.96
CA VAL A 172 3.99 10.62 -5.33
C VAL A 172 3.94 9.45 -6.33
N HIS A 173 4.03 8.22 -5.85
CA HIS A 173 3.87 6.99 -6.66
C HIS A 173 2.53 6.92 -7.39
N GLY A 174 1.51 7.68 -6.98
CA GLY A 174 0.24 7.82 -7.72
C GLY A 174 0.43 8.27 -9.16
N LEU A 175 1.50 9.01 -9.48
CA LEU A 175 1.82 9.44 -10.85
C LEU A 175 2.16 8.27 -11.78
N PHE A 176 2.62 7.13 -11.27
CA PHE A 176 2.85 5.92 -12.08
C PHE A 176 1.56 5.38 -12.72
N LEU A 177 0.39 5.69 -12.16
CA LEU A 177 -0.89 5.36 -12.80
C LEU A 177 -1.05 6.07 -14.15
N TRP A 178 -0.68 7.35 -14.24
CA TRP A 178 -0.67 8.07 -15.52
C TRP A 178 0.44 7.59 -16.45
N ALA A 179 1.63 7.30 -15.93
CA ALA A 179 2.72 6.75 -16.72
C ALA A 179 2.33 5.40 -17.35
N GLY A 180 1.77 4.49 -16.54
CA GLY A 180 1.30 3.19 -17.03
C GLY A 180 0.12 3.28 -18.00
N LEU A 181 -0.88 4.13 -17.70
CA LEU A 181 -2.03 4.37 -18.58
C LEU A 181 -1.58 5.02 -19.90
N GLY A 182 -0.71 6.02 -19.86
CA GLY A 182 -0.16 6.68 -21.03
C GLY A 182 0.61 5.70 -21.93
N ALA A 183 1.48 4.88 -21.34
CA ALA A 183 2.19 3.84 -22.06
C ALA A 183 1.21 2.83 -22.70
N PHE A 184 0.20 2.37 -21.93
CA PHE A 184 -0.83 1.49 -22.49
C PHE A 184 -1.57 2.12 -23.66
N ILE A 185 -1.97 3.40 -23.56
CA ILE A 185 -2.64 4.12 -24.66
C ILE A 185 -1.71 4.18 -25.88
N LEU A 186 -0.46 4.59 -25.71
CA LEU A 186 0.49 4.73 -26.83
C LEU A 186 0.76 3.41 -27.56
N PHE A 187 0.92 2.32 -26.83
CA PHE A 187 1.30 1.03 -27.43
C PHE A 187 0.11 0.14 -27.83
N HIS A 188 -1.09 0.37 -27.27
CA HIS A 188 -2.23 -0.54 -27.46
C HIS A 188 -3.54 0.13 -27.86
N GLN A 189 -3.73 1.43 -27.62
CA GLN A 189 -4.99 2.13 -27.86
C GLN A 189 -4.78 3.59 -28.26
N ILE A 190 -3.90 3.86 -29.21
CA ILE A 190 -3.51 5.21 -29.64
C ILE A 190 -4.72 6.10 -30.01
N GLU A 191 -5.80 5.50 -30.55
CA GLU A 191 -7.04 6.20 -30.89
C GLU A 191 -7.72 6.84 -29.66
N SER A 192 -7.42 6.35 -28.44
CA SER A 192 -7.95 6.92 -27.20
C SER A 192 -7.43 8.34 -26.94
N LEU A 193 -6.31 8.73 -27.55
CA LEU A 193 -5.83 10.12 -27.49
C LEU A 193 -6.78 11.12 -28.16
N LYS A 194 -7.69 10.67 -29.03
CA LYS A 194 -8.73 11.51 -29.63
C LYS A 194 -9.93 11.75 -28.68
N GLN A 195 -10.02 11.00 -27.59
CA GLN A 195 -11.12 11.11 -26.63
C GLN A 195 -10.89 12.27 -25.66
N ARG A 196 -11.75 13.29 -25.71
CA ARG A 196 -11.67 14.46 -24.82
C ARG A 196 -11.70 14.09 -23.33
N ASN A 197 -12.40 13.04 -22.99
CA ASN A 197 -12.57 12.60 -21.61
C ASN A 197 -11.25 12.15 -20.93
N VAL A 198 -10.28 11.63 -21.69
CA VAL A 198 -8.94 11.31 -21.16
C VAL A 198 -8.27 12.58 -20.63
N TYR A 199 -8.36 13.67 -21.38
CA TYR A 199 -7.78 14.96 -20.96
C TYR A 199 -8.54 15.59 -19.80
N ILE A 200 -9.86 15.36 -19.69
CA ILE A 200 -10.65 15.79 -18.54
C ILE A 200 -10.19 15.05 -17.28
N ALA A 201 -10.01 13.73 -17.34
CA ALA A 201 -9.48 12.96 -16.21
C ALA A 201 -8.08 13.46 -15.80
N PHE A 202 -7.21 13.75 -16.78
CA PHE A 202 -5.89 14.32 -16.51
C PHE A 202 -5.97 15.69 -15.83
N LEU A 203 -6.85 16.59 -16.34
CA LEU A 203 -7.07 17.91 -15.75
C LEU A 203 -7.58 17.82 -14.30
N VAL A 204 -8.51 16.92 -14.03
CA VAL A 204 -9.00 16.67 -12.65
C VAL A 204 -7.84 16.24 -11.73
N THR A 205 -6.96 15.35 -12.20
CA THR A 205 -5.76 14.97 -11.43
C THR A 205 -4.87 16.19 -11.19
N VAL A 206 -4.59 16.99 -12.21
CA VAL A 206 -3.77 18.21 -12.09
C VAL A 206 -4.35 19.15 -11.05
N ILE A 207 -5.67 19.41 -11.08
CA ILE A 207 -6.36 20.25 -10.09
C ILE A 207 -6.15 19.69 -8.67
N CYS A 208 -6.28 18.39 -8.48
CA CYS A 208 -6.08 17.77 -7.16
C CYS A 208 -4.65 17.98 -6.62
N ILE A 209 -3.63 17.96 -7.47
CA ILE A 209 -2.23 18.07 -7.04
C ILE A 209 -1.71 19.52 -6.98
N LEU A 210 -2.45 20.50 -7.50
CA LEU A 210 -2.05 21.92 -7.46
C LEU A 210 -1.64 22.41 -6.07
N PRO A 211 -2.32 22.02 -4.97
CA PRO A 211 -1.89 22.44 -3.63
C PRO A 211 -0.46 22.05 -3.30
N ILE A 212 0.00 20.85 -3.70
CA ILE A 212 1.40 20.40 -3.51
C ILE A 212 2.37 21.32 -4.25
N VAL A 213 2.01 21.69 -5.50
CA VAL A 213 2.86 22.55 -6.34
C VAL A 213 2.99 23.92 -5.71
N PHE A 214 1.87 24.56 -5.31
CA PHE A 214 1.88 25.87 -4.67
C PHE A 214 2.65 25.86 -3.34
N TRP A 215 2.46 24.84 -2.52
CA TRP A 215 3.18 24.69 -1.27
C TRP A 215 4.71 24.59 -1.50
N ASN A 216 5.15 23.81 -2.48
CA ASN A 216 6.57 23.71 -2.81
C ASN A 216 7.13 25.03 -3.32
N PHE A 217 6.36 25.81 -4.07
CA PHE A 217 6.74 27.16 -4.47
C PHE A 217 7.00 28.08 -3.27
N GLN A 218 6.18 27.97 -2.23
CA GLN A 218 6.31 28.77 -1.00
C GLN A 218 7.43 28.28 -0.07
N ASN A 219 7.89 27.04 -0.25
CA ASN A 219 8.88 26.37 0.61
C ASN A 219 10.15 26.00 -0.15
N ASP A 220 10.58 26.81 -1.12
CA ASP A 220 11.85 26.68 -1.86
C ASP A 220 12.08 25.29 -2.48
N PHE A 221 11.01 24.63 -2.90
CA PHE A 221 11.03 23.27 -3.47
C PHE A 221 11.73 22.23 -2.59
N ILE A 222 11.62 22.36 -1.27
CA ILE A 222 12.34 21.53 -0.30
C ILE A 222 12.05 20.03 -0.49
N THR A 223 10.79 19.65 -0.80
CA THR A 223 10.43 18.25 -1.06
C THR A 223 11.20 17.68 -2.25
N TYR A 224 11.26 18.41 -3.35
CA TYR A 224 11.98 17.98 -4.56
C TYR A 224 13.50 17.93 -4.31
N THR A 225 14.05 18.92 -3.62
CA THR A 225 15.49 18.97 -3.26
C THR A 225 15.85 17.78 -2.37
N PHE A 226 15.01 17.42 -1.40
CA PHE A 226 15.22 16.27 -0.53
C PHE A 226 15.22 14.95 -1.32
N HIS A 227 14.19 14.74 -2.16
CA HIS A 227 14.10 13.51 -2.94
C HIS A 227 15.16 13.43 -4.05
N SER A 228 15.52 14.53 -4.69
CA SER A 228 16.57 14.54 -5.72
C SER A 228 17.93 14.13 -5.17
N LYS A 229 18.28 14.55 -3.95
CA LYS A 229 19.51 14.13 -3.27
C LYS A 229 19.58 12.63 -3.01
N ARG A 230 18.42 11.98 -2.84
CA ARG A 230 18.32 10.51 -2.68
C ARG A 230 18.54 9.76 -3.99
N VAL A 231 18.43 10.43 -5.14
CA VAL A 231 18.55 9.80 -6.48
C VAL A 231 19.93 10.06 -7.10
N THR A 232 20.67 11.07 -6.63
CA THR A 232 22.01 11.41 -7.12
C THR A 232 23.07 10.57 -6.42
N HIS A 233 23.54 9.51 -7.07
CA HIS A 233 24.62 8.67 -6.54
C HIS A 233 25.73 8.47 -7.56
N THR A 234 26.92 8.08 -7.07
CA THR A 234 28.15 8.05 -7.84
C THR A 234 28.66 6.65 -8.17
N GLY A 235 27.90 5.59 -7.95
CA GLY A 235 28.35 4.25 -8.24
C GLY A 235 27.23 3.19 -8.23
N ILE A 236 27.49 2.03 -8.86
CA ILE A 236 26.58 0.88 -8.86
C ILE A 236 26.75 0.12 -7.55
N SER A 237 25.66 -0.15 -6.85
CA SER A 237 25.58 -0.93 -5.60
C SER A 237 24.73 -2.18 -5.80
N LEU A 238 25.37 -3.32 -5.94
CA LEU A 238 24.68 -4.61 -5.98
C LEU A 238 24.02 -4.95 -4.64
N ASP A 239 24.60 -4.52 -3.52
CA ASP A 239 24.03 -4.76 -2.19
C ASP A 239 22.69 -4.05 -2.03
N SER A 240 22.58 -2.79 -2.44
CA SER A 240 21.30 -2.06 -2.43
C SER A 240 20.25 -2.72 -3.35
N PHE A 241 20.67 -3.20 -4.52
CA PHE A 241 19.78 -3.92 -5.43
C PHE A 241 19.29 -5.23 -4.82
N LEU A 242 20.19 -6.03 -4.23
CA LEU A 242 19.81 -7.28 -3.58
C LEU A 242 18.90 -7.04 -2.38
N GLN A 243 19.17 -6.01 -1.57
CA GLN A 243 18.31 -5.60 -0.46
C GLN A 243 16.91 -5.23 -0.95
N GLN A 244 16.80 -4.50 -2.07
CA GLN A 244 15.53 -4.15 -2.67
C GLN A 244 14.76 -5.39 -3.12
N VAL A 245 15.38 -6.30 -3.89
CA VAL A 245 14.71 -7.47 -4.46
C VAL A 245 14.34 -8.49 -3.37
N LEU A 246 15.26 -8.78 -2.45
CA LEU A 246 14.99 -9.69 -1.34
C LEU A 246 13.98 -9.12 -0.35
N GLY A 247 14.09 -7.83 -0.05
CA GLY A 247 13.12 -7.14 0.79
C GLY A 247 11.72 -7.13 0.14
N GLU A 248 11.61 -6.84 -1.16
CA GLU A 248 10.36 -6.93 -1.90
C GLU A 248 9.74 -8.34 -1.82
N PHE A 249 10.56 -9.38 -2.00
CA PHE A 249 10.13 -10.77 -1.86
C PHE A 249 9.53 -11.07 -0.48
N ILE A 250 10.13 -10.56 0.59
CA ILE A 250 9.65 -10.72 1.96
C ILE A 250 8.38 -9.87 2.19
N TYR A 251 8.40 -8.59 1.82
CA TYR A 251 7.27 -7.67 2.02
C TYR A 251 6.01 -8.08 1.28
N GLN A 252 6.16 -8.78 0.14
CA GLN A 252 5.00 -9.33 -0.59
C GLN A 252 4.52 -10.68 -0.04
N ASN A 253 5.11 -11.23 1.01
CA ASN A 253 5.00 -12.62 1.42
C ASN A 253 5.57 -13.55 0.33
N PRO A 254 6.61 -14.33 0.61
CA PRO A 254 7.31 -15.15 -0.38
C PRO A 254 6.40 -16.00 -1.27
N LEU A 255 5.34 -16.58 -0.70
CA LEU A 255 4.42 -17.45 -1.45
C LEU A 255 3.45 -16.64 -2.34
N VAL A 256 3.08 -15.43 -1.91
CA VAL A 256 2.31 -14.48 -2.75
C VAL A 256 3.17 -14.00 -3.91
N TYR A 257 4.43 -13.65 -3.66
CA TYR A 257 5.39 -13.25 -4.68
C TYR A 257 5.57 -14.35 -5.74
N ILE A 258 5.81 -15.58 -5.31
CA ILE A 258 5.94 -16.74 -6.19
C ILE A 258 4.65 -16.96 -7.00
N ALA A 259 3.47 -16.82 -6.38
CA ALA A 259 2.20 -16.95 -7.08
C ALA A 259 2.04 -15.89 -8.20
N CYS A 260 2.46 -14.65 -7.94
CA CYS A 260 2.47 -13.58 -8.93
C CYS A 260 3.48 -13.83 -10.04
N LEU A 261 4.70 -14.27 -9.69
CA LEU A 261 5.75 -14.57 -10.66
C LEU A 261 5.34 -15.71 -11.61
N ILE A 262 4.76 -16.79 -11.08
CA ILE A 262 4.22 -17.89 -11.90
C ILE A 262 3.15 -17.38 -12.88
N ALA A 263 2.25 -16.50 -12.44
CA ALA A 263 1.23 -15.93 -13.30
C ALA A 263 1.84 -15.00 -14.37
N LEU A 264 2.83 -14.21 -14.00
CA LEU A 264 3.56 -13.31 -14.91
C LEU A 264 4.29 -14.09 -16.00
N ILE A 265 5.04 -15.13 -15.67
CA ILE A 265 5.71 -16.02 -16.64
C ILE A 265 4.68 -16.67 -17.59
N ASN A 266 3.49 -16.99 -17.08
CA ASN A 266 2.40 -17.58 -17.87
C ASN A 266 1.42 -16.53 -18.45
N THR A 267 1.83 -15.29 -18.65
CA THR A 267 0.96 -14.19 -19.12
C THR A 267 0.24 -14.53 -20.44
N ARG A 268 0.86 -15.29 -21.34
CA ARG A 268 0.20 -15.76 -22.57
C ARG A 268 -1.06 -16.59 -22.25
N LYS A 269 -0.99 -17.51 -21.28
CA LYS A 269 -2.15 -18.30 -20.82
C LYS A 269 -3.19 -17.42 -20.13
N VAL A 270 -2.74 -16.44 -19.33
CA VAL A 270 -3.65 -15.48 -18.67
C VAL A 270 -4.47 -14.72 -19.71
N LYS A 271 -3.83 -14.19 -20.75
CA LYS A 271 -4.51 -13.49 -21.84
C LYS A 271 -5.53 -14.34 -22.60
N LEU A 272 -5.31 -15.67 -22.71
CA LEU A 272 -6.23 -16.59 -23.37
C LEU A 272 -7.51 -16.86 -22.53
N ILE A 273 -7.40 -16.81 -21.20
CA ILE A 273 -8.49 -17.16 -20.30
C ILE A 273 -9.19 -15.94 -19.68
N ALA A 274 -8.63 -14.75 -19.86
CA ALA A 274 -9.24 -13.49 -19.47
C ALA A 274 -10.36 -13.08 -20.43
N HIS A 275 -11.36 -12.35 -19.94
CA HIS A 275 -12.43 -11.80 -20.79
C HIS A 275 -11.91 -10.79 -21.81
N ASN A 276 -10.88 -10.01 -21.42
CA ASN A 276 -10.29 -8.99 -22.28
C ASN A 276 -8.75 -9.01 -22.16
N LYS A 277 -8.08 -9.30 -23.27
CA LYS A 277 -6.61 -9.33 -23.37
C LYS A 277 -5.99 -7.95 -23.17
N ALA A 278 -6.66 -6.89 -23.61
CA ALA A 278 -6.18 -5.51 -23.45
C ALA A 278 -6.13 -5.10 -21.98
N ALA A 279 -7.09 -5.57 -21.14
CA ALA A 279 -7.05 -5.32 -19.71
C ALA A 279 -5.83 -5.97 -19.04
N ILE A 280 -5.38 -7.13 -19.49
CA ILE A 280 -4.13 -7.75 -19.00
C ILE A 280 -2.91 -6.92 -19.44
N ASN A 281 -2.89 -6.40 -20.67
CA ASN A 281 -1.80 -5.50 -21.11
C ASN A 281 -1.78 -4.21 -20.27
N LEU A 282 -2.94 -3.62 -19.98
CA LEU A 282 -3.05 -2.46 -19.11
C LEU A 282 -2.45 -2.75 -17.72
N LEU A 283 -2.83 -3.87 -17.09
CA LEU A 283 -2.30 -4.26 -15.78
C LEU A 283 -0.78 -4.44 -15.78
N LEU A 284 -0.21 -4.98 -16.88
CA LEU A 284 1.25 -5.08 -17.02
C LEU A 284 1.91 -3.69 -17.08
N TRP A 285 1.32 -2.74 -17.80
CA TRP A 285 1.83 -1.36 -17.86
C TRP A 285 1.65 -0.59 -16.56
N LEU A 286 0.65 -0.91 -15.76
CA LEU A 286 0.44 -0.31 -14.43
C LEU A 286 1.37 -0.92 -13.35
N SER A 287 1.93 -2.10 -13.59
CA SER A 287 2.77 -2.83 -12.65
C SER A 287 4.26 -2.69 -12.96
N LEU A 288 4.67 -3.21 -14.13
CA LEU A 288 6.08 -3.44 -14.43
C LEU A 288 6.93 -2.16 -14.48
N PRO A 289 6.47 -1.03 -15.07
CA PRO A 289 7.27 0.18 -15.08
C PRO A 289 7.59 0.70 -13.67
N LEU A 290 6.62 0.63 -12.74
CA LEU A 290 6.84 1.03 -11.34
C LEU A 290 7.89 0.13 -10.68
N ILE A 291 7.75 -1.20 -10.79
CA ILE A 291 8.67 -2.16 -10.20
C ILE A 291 10.07 -1.99 -10.78
N PHE A 292 10.21 -1.95 -12.09
CA PHE A 292 11.50 -1.78 -12.77
C PHE A 292 12.16 -0.43 -12.47
N THR A 293 11.39 0.64 -12.32
CA THR A 293 11.95 1.94 -11.93
C THR A 293 12.66 1.85 -10.59
N PHE A 294 12.04 1.23 -9.57
CA PHE A 294 12.68 1.11 -8.26
C PHE A 294 13.80 0.06 -8.22
N TRP A 295 13.71 -1.00 -9.02
CA TRP A 295 14.86 -1.90 -9.22
C TRP A 295 16.04 -1.19 -9.87
N LEU A 296 15.79 -0.37 -10.90
CA LEU A 296 16.86 0.42 -11.54
C LEU A 296 17.44 1.45 -10.58
N LEU A 297 16.60 2.18 -9.84
CA LEU A 297 17.06 3.15 -8.84
C LEU A 297 17.88 2.47 -7.74
N SER A 298 17.51 1.28 -7.31
CA SER A 298 18.21 0.53 -6.27
C SER A 298 19.63 0.09 -6.67
N LEU A 299 19.95 0.06 -7.96
CA LEU A 299 21.33 -0.13 -8.43
C LEU A 299 22.25 1.05 -8.09
N PHE A 300 21.69 2.22 -7.84
CA PHE A 300 22.46 3.45 -7.61
C PHE A 300 22.27 4.02 -6.20
N ASN A 301 21.13 3.72 -5.56
CA ASN A 301 20.77 4.28 -4.26
C ASN A 301 20.02 3.27 -3.41
N PRO A 302 20.17 3.28 -2.08
CA PRO A 302 19.32 2.53 -1.19
C PRO A 302 17.84 2.94 -1.39
N THR A 303 17.00 1.99 -1.74
CA THR A 303 15.54 2.14 -1.86
C THR A 303 14.85 1.30 -0.80
N LEU A 304 13.62 1.67 -0.45
CA LEU A 304 12.85 0.89 0.49
C LEU A 304 12.01 -0.18 -0.26
N PRO A 305 12.11 -1.45 0.14
CA PRO A 305 11.48 -2.57 -0.57
C PRO A 305 9.97 -2.43 -0.81
N HIS A 306 9.27 -1.71 0.07
CA HIS A 306 7.83 -1.48 -0.06
C HIS A 306 7.46 -0.45 -1.15
N TRP A 307 8.43 0.31 -1.72
CA TRP A 307 8.12 1.29 -2.76
C TRP A 307 7.57 0.68 -4.04
N THR A 308 7.92 -0.57 -4.34
CA THR A 308 7.35 -1.32 -5.46
C THR A 308 5.94 -1.85 -5.18
N GLY A 309 5.51 -1.81 -3.93
CA GLY A 309 4.27 -2.43 -3.44
C GLY A 309 3.01 -2.11 -4.24
N PRO A 310 2.70 -0.85 -4.60
CA PRO A 310 1.52 -0.52 -5.41
C PRO A 310 1.48 -1.23 -6.77
N GLY A 311 2.63 -1.53 -7.37
CA GLY A 311 2.73 -2.30 -8.61
C GLY A 311 2.19 -3.73 -8.50
N PHE A 312 2.28 -4.33 -7.30
CA PHE A 312 1.79 -5.68 -7.06
C PHE A 312 0.27 -5.80 -7.07
N ILE A 313 -0.47 -4.71 -6.86
CA ILE A 313 -1.95 -4.74 -6.95
C ILE A 313 -2.39 -5.27 -8.33
N ALA A 314 -1.77 -4.78 -9.40
CA ALA A 314 -2.06 -5.26 -10.74
C ALA A 314 -1.61 -6.72 -10.94
N LEU A 315 -0.50 -7.15 -10.34
CA LEU A 315 -0.04 -8.54 -10.39
C LEU A 315 -0.97 -9.49 -9.63
N PHE A 316 -1.56 -9.08 -8.49
CA PHE A 316 -2.57 -9.88 -7.79
C PHE A 316 -3.79 -10.15 -8.67
N LEU A 317 -4.21 -9.17 -9.46
CA LEU A 317 -5.32 -9.33 -10.42
C LEU A 317 -4.96 -10.31 -11.54
N ILE A 318 -3.77 -10.19 -12.12
CA ILE A 318 -3.24 -11.12 -13.14
C ILE A 318 -3.14 -12.54 -12.55
N ALA A 319 -2.60 -12.67 -11.34
CA ALA A 319 -2.49 -13.94 -10.64
C ALA A 319 -3.87 -14.52 -10.31
N GLY A 320 -4.83 -13.69 -9.90
CA GLY A 320 -6.22 -14.09 -9.66
C GLY A 320 -6.83 -14.76 -10.90
N VAL A 321 -6.66 -14.17 -12.09
CA VAL A 321 -7.11 -14.75 -13.37
C VAL A 321 -6.42 -16.08 -13.66
N TYR A 322 -5.10 -16.17 -13.45
CA TYR A 322 -4.32 -17.38 -13.70
C TYR A 322 -4.72 -18.54 -12.79
N TRP A 323 -4.73 -18.30 -11.47
CA TRP A 323 -4.99 -19.33 -10.46
C TRP A 323 -6.45 -19.76 -10.42
N ALA A 324 -7.38 -18.94 -10.89
CA ALA A 324 -8.80 -19.32 -11.01
C ALA A 324 -9.09 -20.46 -12.01
N ARG A 325 -8.10 -20.86 -12.84
CA ARG A 325 -8.25 -21.98 -13.79
C ARG A 325 -8.24 -23.37 -13.11
N PHE A 326 -7.65 -23.48 -11.93
CA PHE A 326 -7.57 -24.74 -11.21
C PHE A 326 -8.89 -25.06 -10.52
N ASN A 327 -9.22 -26.36 -10.35
CA ASN A 327 -10.52 -26.78 -9.81
C ASN A 327 -10.68 -26.48 -8.31
N LYS A 328 -9.59 -26.43 -7.52
CA LYS A 328 -9.64 -26.08 -6.10
C LYS A 328 -10.23 -24.69 -5.88
N VAL A 329 -11.00 -24.52 -4.81
CA VAL A 329 -11.58 -23.21 -4.41
C VAL A 329 -10.44 -22.21 -4.15
N VAL A 330 -9.44 -22.62 -3.37
CA VAL A 330 -8.18 -21.91 -3.14
C VAL A 330 -7.03 -22.83 -3.56
N PRO A 331 -6.14 -22.40 -4.47
CA PRO A 331 -4.94 -23.15 -4.79
C PRO A 331 -4.03 -23.30 -3.57
N LEU A 332 -3.37 -24.45 -3.44
CA LEU A 332 -2.58 -24.80 -2.25
C LEU A 332 -1.48 -23.76 -1.93
N LEU A 333 -0.82 -23.23 -2.94
CA LEU A 333 0.22 -22.19 -2.74
C LEU A 333 -0.35 -20.94 -2.06
N ILE A 334 -1.57 -20.54 -2.41
CA ILE A 334 -2.23 -19.36 -1.84
C ILE A 334 -2.76 -19.65 -0.43
N GLU A 335 -3.20 -20.88 -0.19
CA GLU A 335 -3.59 -21.34 1.15
C GLU A 335 -2.39 -21.29 2.10
N TRP A 336 -1.23 -21.81 1.68
CA TRP A 336 0.00 -21.74 2.47
C TRP A 336 0.50 -20.30 2.69
N ALA A 337 0.25 -19.39 1.75
CA ALA A 337 0.57 -17.97 1.94
C ALA A 337 -0.21 -17.37 3.12
N GLY A 338 -1.49 -17.73 3.28
CA GLY A 338 -2.30 -17.33 4.43
C GLY A 338 -1.79 -17.91 5.74
N TRP A 339 -1.42 -19.20 5.75
CA TRP A 339 -0.82 -19.84 6.93
C TRP A 339 0.53 -19.21 7.30
N LEU A 340 1.37 -18.90 6.32
CA LEU A 340 2.64 -18.21 6.56
C LEU A 340 2.43 -16.84 7.20
N LEU A 341 1.50 -16.03 6.68
CA LEU A 341 1.19 -14.73 7.29
C LEU A 341 0.68 -14.89 8.73
N GLY A 342 -0.23 -15.86 8.95
CA GLY A 342 -0.72 -16.17 10.31
C GLY A 342 0.40 -16.58 11.25
N ALA A 343 1.31 -17.45 10.81
CA ALA A 343 2.47 -17.88 11.58
C ALA A 343 3.43 -16.73 11.90
N LEU A 344 3.64 -15.80 10.94
CA LEU A 344 4.48 -14.61 11.16
C LEU A 344 3.86 -13.67 12.21
N ILE A 345 2.54 -13.43 12.14
CA ILE A 345 1.83 -12.61 13.13
C ILE A 345 1.89 -13.26 14.52
N LEU A 346 1.59 -14.55 14.61
CA LEU A 346 1.66 -15.28 15.89
C LEU A 346 3.08 -15.34 16.44
N GLY A 347 4.08 -15.58 15.59
CA GLY A 347 5.49 -15.56 15.97
C GLY A 347 5.91 -14.20 16.51
N PHE A 348 5.53 -13.12 15.84
CA PHE A 348 5.79 -11.77 16.30
C PHE A 348 5.16 -11.51 17.69
N LEU A 349 3.89 -11.81 17.88
CA LEU A 349 3.21 -11.64 19.18
C LEU A 349 3.83 -12.49 20.28
N THR A 350 4.24 -13.72 19.94
CA THR A 350 4.90 -14.63 20.90
C THR A 350 6.24 -14.07 21.35
N LEU A 351 7.08 -13.64 20.41
CA LEU A 351 8.40 -13.08 20.72
C LEU A 351 8.31 -11.73 21.47
N THR A 352 7.25 -10.98 21.25
CA THR A 352 7.08 -9.68 21.90
C THR A 352 6.52 -9.79 23.32
N TYR A 353 5.54 -10.69 23.55
CA TYR A 353 4.77 -10.69 24.81
C TYR A 353 4.93 -11.93 25.66
N ILE A 354 5.22 -13.11 25.06
CA ILE A 354 5.31 -14.38 25.82
C ILE A 354 6.76 -14.71 26.14
N PHE A 355 7.64 -14.56 25.16
CA PHE A 355 9.07 -14.80 25.31
C PHE A 355 9.85 -13.58 24.81
N PRO A 356 9.79 -12.42 25.54
CA PRO A 356 10.50 -11.24 25.10
C PRO A 356 12.00 -11.53 25.04
N THR A 357 12.50 -11.65 23.83
CA THR A 357 13.92 -11.88 23.57
C THR A 357 14.57 -10.55 23.21
N GLN A 358 15.77 -10.31 23.71
CA GLN A 358 16.59 -9.20 23.27
C GLN A 358 17.10 -9.51 21.85
N LEU A 359 16.30 -9.12 20.86
CA LEU A 359 16.75 -9.05 19.48
C LEU A 359 17.63 -7.80 19.35
N GLY A 360 18.69 -7.85 18.58
CA GLY A 360 19.63 -6.75 18.44
C GLY A 360 20.91 -6.91 19.27
N SER A 361 21.69 -5.83 19.41
CA SER A 361 22.99 -5.86 20.08
C SER A 361 22.84 -6.16 21.59
N ALA A 362 23.59 -7.13 22.06
CA ALA A 362 23.72 -7.43 23.49
C ALA A 362 24.90 -6.68 24.15
N LYS A 363 25.66 -5.86 23.41
CA LYS A 363 26.76 -5.05 23.94
C LYS A 363 26.20 -3.90 24.79
N ILE A 364 26.77 -3.69 25.97
CA ILE A 364 26.31 -2.65 26.92
C ILE A 364 26.29 -1.26 26.28
N GLU A 365 27.29 -0.95 25.43
CA GLU A 365 27.44 0.32 24.74
C GLU A 365 26.31 0.58 23.71
N ASN A 366 25.74 -0.49 23.12
CA ASN A 366 24.74 -0.43 22.06
C ASN A 366 23.58 -1.39 22.37
N LEU A 367 23.16 -1.52 23.61
CA LEU A 367 22.14 -2.48 24.03
C LEU A 367 20.82 -2.22 23.29
N GLY A 368 20.32 -3.25 22.58
CA GLY A 368 19.10 -3.17 21.80
C GLY A 368 19.21 -2.47 20.45
N GLU A 369 20.40 -2.00 20.04
CA GLU A 369 20.59 -1.45 18.71
C GLU A 369 20.25 -2.51 17.64
N TYR A 370 19.56 -2.09 16.59
CA TYR A 370 18.99 -2.95 15.53
C TYR A 370 17.92 -3.95 15.99
N ASN A 371 17.33 -3.78 17.17
CA ASN A 371 16.17 -4.58 17.55
C ASN A 371 14.92 -4.11 16.80
N PRO A 372 14.34 -4.91 15.89
CA PRO A 372 13.19 -4.50 15.08
C PRO A 372 11.89 -4.34 15.89
N ILE A 373 11.86 -4.81 17.14
CA ILE A 373 10.69 -4.72 18.03
C ILE A 373 10.65 -3.37 18.77
N ASN A 374 11.80 -2.77 19.03
CA ASN A 374 11.89 -1.50 19.80
C ASN A 374 11.14 -0.34 19.13
N ASP A 375 10.93 -0.38 17.82
CA ASP A 375 10.20 0.65 17.09
C ASP A 375 8.70 0.68 17.42
N ILE A 376 8.12 -0.46 17.77
CA ILE A 376 6.67 -0.65 17.91
C ILE A 376 6.24 -1.22 19.28
N THR A 377 7.13 -1.20 20.28
CA THR A 377 6.84 -1.70 21.63
C THR A 377 7.65 -0.95 22.69
N GLY A 378 7.11 -0.87 23.90
CA GLY A 378 7.80 -0.32 25.07
C GLY A 378 7.59 1.18 25.30
N TRP A 379 6.95 1.88 24.39
CA TRP A 379 6.73 3.33 24.46
C TRP A 379 5.82 3.72 25.62
N HIS A 380 4.76 2.95 25.90
CA HIS A 380 3.89 3.20 27.06
C HIS A 380 4.63 3.01 28.38
N HIS A 381 5.53 2.03 28.46
CA HIS A 381 6.36 1.84 29.64
C HIS A 381 7.33 3.00 29.81
N PHE A 382 8.05 3.37 28.75
CA PHE A 382 8.95 4.50 28.73
C PHE A 382 8.24 5.80 29.15
N SER A 383 7.07 6.10 28.60
CA SER A 383 6.29 7.28 28.93
C SER A 383 5.97 7.37 30.43
N LYS A 384 5.55 6.25 31.05
CA LYS A 384 5.26 6.20 32.49
C LYS A 384 6.50 6.47 33.36
N GLU A 385 7.65 5.90 33.00
CA GLU A 385 8.88 6.12 33.73
C GLU A 385 9.40 7.56 33.53
N PHE A 386 9.32 8.08 32.31
CA PHE A 386 9.68 9.46 32.01
C PHE A 386 8.82 10.47 32.76
N GLU A 387 7.51 10.26 32.88
CA GLU A 387 6.60 11.09 33.63
C GLU A 387 7.00 11.17 35.13
N LYS A 388 7.42 10.05 35.74
CA LYS A 388 7.94 10.04 37.09
C LYS A 388 9.16 10.94 37.25
N LEU A 389 10.08 10.90 36.32
CA LEU A 389 11.28 11.75 36.31
C LEU A 389 10.91 13.22 36.15
N VAL A 390 9.99 13.58 35.27
CA VAL A 390 9.50 14.95 35.09
C VAL A 390 8.83 15.47 36.37
N ILE A 391 8.00 14.65 37.02
CA ILE A 391 7.36 15.02 38.30
C ILE A 391 8.42 15.24 39.40
N GLN A 392 9.42 14.36 39.47
CA GLN A 392 10.50 14.50 40.46
C GLN A 392 11.32 15.78 40.20
N ASP A 393 11.66 16.07 38.98
CA ASP A 393 12.44 17.25 38.61
C ASP A 393 11.69 18.56 38.83
N ARG A 394 10.38 18.60 38.51
CA ARG A 394 9.50 19.72 38.87
C ARG A 394 9.43 19.97 40.37
N LYS A 395 9.42 18.90 41.20
CA LYS A 395 9.45 19.04 42.69
C LYS A 395 10.79 19.61 43.16
N LEU A 396 11.86 19.33 42.47
CA LEU A 396 13.20 19.84 42.80
C LEU A 396 13.47 21.23 42.21
N ASN A 397 12.53 21.83 41.47
CA ASN A 397 12.68 23.10 40.76
C ASN A 397 13.90 23.16 39.82
N THR A 398 14.33 22.01 39.28
CA THR A 398 15.47 21.91 38.38
C THR A 398 15.09 22.00 36.93
N MET A 399 13.78 21.91 36.62
CA MET A 399 13.23 22.03 35.29
C MET A 399 12.07 23.02 35.26
N SER A 400 12.24 24.12 34.57
CA SER A 400 11.16 25.05 34.24
C SER A 400 10.61 24.62 32.86
N LEU A 401 9.39 24.15 32.84
CA LEU A 401 8.66 23.90 31.57
C LEU A 401 7.88 25.14 31.16
#